data_f0c51f489fbaedc83ecadcf5cbff27fd
#
_entry.id   f0c51f489fbaedc83ecadcf5cbff27fd
#
_cell.length_a   1.000
_cell.length_b   1.000
_cell.length_c   1.000
_cell.angle_alpha   90.00
_cell.angle_beta   90.00
_cell.angle_gamma   90.00
#
_symmetry.space_group_name_H-M   'P 1'
#
loop_
_entity.id
_entity.type
_entity.pdbx_description
1 polymer ?
#
loop_
_entity_poly.entity_id
_entity_poly.type
_entity_poly.pdbx_seq_one_letter_code
_entity_poly.pdbx_strand_id
1 'polypeptide(L)'
;MKKWKPLLAACALAAGLAGHSMAQIVVGQTVGVTGSAAITVKESMQGASLYLDAVNAQGGVGGQKIELVVLDDKFDPKLTLENARTLIEKHGAIALFMTRGTPHTQGIVPLLDAAGVVLVAPSTGAMALHKPVSRHVFNVRAPYQQEVEKAVGHLNTLGVQRIGVIHVDDSFGTDALDGALNGFKAHGSQALFIEKFDRSKPDFSAIAPRAAKQLPQAVIFIGTGAAVVDGIKALRAAGMAGQIVTLSNNASGGFTKALGDQARGVVVTQVFPSERSINYPLIKEAMGLAKARGVDELTPAMVEGFVNAKVLVEGLRRASPKPDRTRLLAALEGMRKFDLGGLELSYSATDHSGLAFTDLSIIGADGRFKR
;
A
#
# COMPACT_ATOMS: atom_id res chain seq x y z
N MET A 1 -14.36 -27.75 -77.63
CA MET A 1 -13.24 -27.84 -76.69
C MET A 1 -13.32 -26.66 -75.72
N LYS A 2 -13.97 -26.82 -74.53
CA LYS A 2 -14.13 -25.78 -73.51
C LYS A 2 -13.08 -26.02 -72.45
N LYS A 3 -12.22 -25.01 -72.19
CA LYS A 3 -11.19 -24.99 -71.17
C LYS A 3 -11.82 -24.64 -69.82
N TRP A 4 -11.84 -25.58 -68.89
CA TRP A 4 -12.11 -25.32 -67.48
C TRP A 4 -10.80 -24.95 -66.74
N LYS A 5 -10.70 -23.78 -66.22
CA LYS A 5 -9.62 -23.35 -65.34
C LYS A 5 -10.02 -23.52 -63.84
N PRO A 6 -9.10 -23.81 -62.91
CA PRO A 6 -9.42 -24.24 -61.60
C PRO A 6 -9.69 -23.03 -60.66
N LEU A 7 -10.83 -23.12 -59.98
CA LEU A 7 -11.30 -22.17 -58.92
C LEU A 7 -11.03 -22.78 -57.55
N LEU A 8 -9.84 -23.26 -57.26
CA LEU A 8 -9.51 -23.98 -56.00
C LEU A 8 -8.34 -23.38 -55.20
N ALA A 9 -7.92 -22.15 -55.47
CA ALA A 9 -6.77 -21.54 -54.76
C ALA A 9 -7.12 -20.38 -53.78
N ALA A 10 -8.41 -20.05 -53.60
CA ALA A 10 -8.81 -18.87 -52.82
C ALA A 10 -9.30 -19.16 -51.37
N CYS A 11 -9.47 -20.42 -50.97
CA CYS A 11 -9.99 -20.77 -49.63
C CYS A 11 -8.93 -21.08 -48.55
N ALA A 12 -7.64 -21.09 -48.89
CA ALA A 12 -6.59 -21.49 -47.94
C ALA A 12 -5.91 -20.33 -47.19
N LEU A 13 -6.23 -19.06 -47.49
CA LEU A 13 -5.62 -17.90 -46.85
C LEU A 13 -6.50 -17.21 -45.78
N ALA A 14 -7.74 -17.65 -45.58
CA ALA A 14 -8.65 -17.07 -44.58
C ALA A 14 -8.62 -17.73 -43.18
N ALA A 15 -7.86 -18.82 -43.01
CA ALA A 15 -7.79 -19.58 -41.74
C ALA A 15 -6.68 -19.13 -40.76
N GLY A 16 -5.92 -18.09 -41.12
CA GLY A 16 -4.74 -17.66 -40.35
C GLY A 16 -4.94 -16.50 -39.35
N LEU A 17 -6.14 -15.92 -39.27
CA LEU A 17 -6.44 -14.76 -38.38
C LEU A 17 -7.48 -15.08 -37.31
N ALA A 18 -7.57 -16.32 -36.85
CA ALA A 18 -8.15 -16.57 -35.55
C ALA A 18 -7.17 -15.98 -34.50
N GLY A 19 -7.25 -14.70 -34.26
CA GLY A 19 -6.55 -14.04 -33.16
C GLY A 19 -6.90 -14.81 -31.89
N HIS A 20 -5.95 -15.58 -31.38
CA HIS A 20 -6.09 -16.23 -30.10
C HIS A 20 -6.33 -15.09 -29.10
N SER A 21 -7.59 -14.91 -28.67
CA SER A 21 -7.91 -14.11 -27.49
C SER A 21 -7.16 -14.76 -26.35
N MET A 22 -5.94 -14.28 -26.10
CA MET A 22 -5.11 -14.77 -24.99
C MET A 22 -5.90 -14.45 -23.73
N ALA A 23 -6.28 -15.50 -23.00
CA ALA A 23 -6.97 -15.33 -21.74
C ALA A 23 -6.19 -14.36 -20.85
N GLN A 24 -6.85 -13.34 -20.35
CA GLN A 24 -6.22 -12.36 -19.45
C GLN A 24 -6.17 -12.92 -18.03
N ILE A 25 -5.13 -12.54 -17.29
CA ILE A 25 -5.04 -12.81 -15.86
C ILE A 25 -5.77 -11.67 -15.16
N VAL A 26 -7.00 -11.93 -14.69
CA VAL A 26 -7.80 -10.92 -14.00
C VAL A 26 -7.38 -10.82 -12.54
N VAL A 27 -6.96 -9.63 -12.12
CA VAL A 27 -6.64 -9.25 -10.74
C VAL A 27 -7.61 -8.15 -10.31
N GLY A 28 -8.22 -8.29 -9.14
CA GLY A 28 -9.17 -7.31 -8.64
C GLY A 28 -8.53 -6.34 -7.65
N GLN A 29 -8.92 -5.08 -7.69
CA GLN A 29 -8.56 -4.09 -6.68
C GLN A 29 -9.80 -3.34 -6.20
N THR A 30 -10.06 -3.36 -4.89
CA THR A 30 -11.02 -2.47 -4.24
C THR A 30 -10.24 -1.51 -3.36
N VAL A 31 -10.40 -0.21 -3.61
CA VAL A 31 -9.59 0.81 -2.95
C VAL A 31 -10.27 2.18 -3.07
N GLY A 32 -10.06 3.07 -2.10
CA GLY A 32 -10.62 4.42 -2.10
C GLY A 32 -9.98 5.33 -3.14
N VAL A 33 -10.37 5.22 -4.40
CA VAL A 33 -9.97 6.15 -5.46
C VAL A 33 -10.54 7.55 -5.20
N THR A 34 -11.69 7.59 -4.54
CA THR A 34 -12.28 8.79 -3.94
C THR A 34 -12.31 8.64 -2.40
N GLY A 35 -12.75 9.68 -1.68
CA GLY A 35 -12.80 9.68 -0.21
C GLY A 35 -11.48 10.07 0.45
N SER A 36 -11.39 9.85 1.77
CA SER A 36 -10.31 10.40 2.61
C SER A 36 -8.92 9.82 2.34
N ALA A 37 -8.81 8.63 1.74
CA ALA A 37 -7.54 8.00 1.40
C ALA A 37 -7.05 8.35 -0.02
N ALA A 38 -7.87 8.97 -0.85
CA ALA A 38 -7.62 9.17 -2.29
C ALA A 38 -6.27 9.84 -2.59
N ILE A 39 -5.84 10.75 -1.72
CA ILE A 39 -4.58 11.51 -1.87
C ILE A 39 -3.38 10.58 -2.07
N THR A 40 -3.27 9.52 -1.24
CA THR A 40 -2.14 8.57 -1.31
C THR A 40 -2.45 7.41 -2.26
N VAL A 41 -3.70 6.98 -2.34
CA VAL A 41 -4.14 5.85 -3.18
C VAL A 41 -3.78 6.07 -4.65
N LYS A 42 -4.02 7.26 -5.19
CA LYS A 42 -3.72 7.58 -6.60
C LYS A 42 -2.25 7.39 -6.93
N GLU A 43 -1.37 7.82 -6.03
CA GLU A 43 0.08 7.68 -6.24
C GLU A 43 0.52 6.21 -6.12
N SER A 44 0.01 5.45 -5.15
CA SER A 44 0.36 4.03 -5.04
C SER A 44 -0.15 3.21 -6.24
N MET A 45 -1.35 3.52 -6.75
CA MET A 45 -1.85 2.93 -8.00
C MET A 45 -0.98 3.29 -9.20
N GLN A 46 -0.55 4.55 -9.30
CA GLN A 46 0.38 4.99 -10.35
C GLN A 46 1.69 4.20 -10.28
N GLY A 47 2.25 4.03 -9.09
CA GLY A 47 3.46 3.21 -8.89
C GLY A 47 3.27 1.76 -9.32
N ALA A 48 2.14 1.13 -8.98
CA ALA A 48 1.82 -0.22 -9.41
C ALA A 48 1.69 -0.32 -10.94
N SER A 49 1.03 0.65 -11.56
CA SER A 49 0.87 0.71 -13.02
C SER A 49 2.19 0.81 -13.76
N LEU A 50 3.21 1.51 -13.22
CA LEU A 50 4.54 1.57 -13.83
C LEU A 50 5.10 0.16 -14.12
N TYR A 51 4.96 -0.75 -13.16
CA TYR A 51 5.48 -2.11 -13.30
C TYR A 51 4.55 -3.03 -14.10
N LEU A 52 3.23 -3.03 -13.78
CA LEU A 52 2.26 -3.89 -14.46
C LEU A 52 2.21 -3.64 -15.97
N ASP A 53 2.21 -2.38 -16.37
CA ASP A 53 2.17 -2.03 -17.79
C ASP A 53 3.49 -2.35 -18.51
N ALA A 54 4.64 -2.21 -17.83
CA ALA A 54 5.93 -2.63 -18.38
C ALA A 54 5.96 -4.15 -18.62
N VAL A 55 5.42 -4.94 -17.70
CA VAL A 55 5.27 -6.39 -17.85
C VAL A 55 4.31 -6.72 -18.99
N ASN A 56 3.18 -6.04 -19.08
CA ASN A 56 2.19 -6.24 -20.14
C ASN A 56 2.73 -5.86 -21.52
N ALA A 57 3.57 -4.83 -21.62
CA ALA A 57 4.24 -4.44 -22.85
C ALA A 57 5.24 -5.50 -23.35
N GLN A 58 5.80 -6.30 -22.42
CA GLN A 58 6.70 -7.43 -22.71
C GLN A 58 5.97 -8.76 -22.96
N GLY A 59 4.63 -8.74 -23.10
CA GLY A 59 3.83 -9.95 -23.38
C GLY A 59 3.14 -10.54 -22.14
N GLY A 60 3.24 -9.88 -20.98
CA GLY A 60 2.57 -10.30 -19.75
C GLY A 60 3.27 -11.45 -19.02
N VAL A 61 2.51 -12.33 -18.39
CA VAL A 61 2.98 -13.50 -17.66
C VAL A 61 2.53 -14.77 -18.39
N GLY A 62 3.46 -15.61 -18.79
CA GLY A 62 3.16 -16.81 -19.58
C GLY A 62 2.43 -16.51 -20.89
N GLY A 63 2.67 -15.34 -21.49
CA GLY A 63 1.99 -14.85 -22.69
C GLY A 63 0.62 -14.23 -22.44
N GLN A 64 0.16 -14.15 -21.18
CA GLN A 64 -1.15 -13.58 -20.81
C GLN A 64 -0.96 -12.20 -20.18
N LYS A 65 -1.73 -11.20 -20.62
CA LYS A 65 -1.71 -9.87 -20.01
C LYS A 65 -2.42 -9.89 -18.66
N ILE A 66 -1.90 -9.10 -17.73
CA ILE A 66 -2.54 -8.86 -16.44
C ILE A 66 -3.56 -7.74 -16.63
N GLU A 67 -4.82 -8.02 -16.34
CA GLU A 67 -5.89 -7.03 -16.28
C GLU A 67 -6.18 -6.69 -14.82
N LEU A 68 -5.93 -5.44 -14.43
CA LEU A 68 -6.26 -4.94 -13.10
C LEU A 68 -7.64 -4.26 -13.14
N VAL A 69 -8.66 -4.94 -12.62
CA VAL A 69 -10.02 -4.40 -12.49
C VAL A 69 -10.13 -3.63 -11.17
N VAL A 70 -10.35 -2.33 -11.25
CA VAL A 70 -10.40 -1.44 -10.08
C VAL A 70 -11.84 -1.01 -9.81
N LEU A 71 -12.30 -1.18 -8.57
CA LEU A 71 -13.58 -0.67 -8.07
C LEU A 71 -13.33 0.31 -6.92
N ASP A 72 -13.91 1.50 -7.02
CA ASP A 72 -13.84 2.53 -5.98
C ASP A 72 -14.70 2.15 -4.78
N ASP A 73 -14.09 1.97 -3.62
CA ASP A 73 -14.81 1.74 -2.37
C ASP A 73 -15.04 3.02 -1.55
N LYS A 74 -14.64 4.17 -2.07
CA LYS A 74 -14.78 5.49 -1.42
C LYS A 74 -14.19 5.54 -0.01
N PHE A 75 -13.32 4.57 0.31
CA PHE A 75 -12.76 4.32 1.61
C PHE A 75 -13.84 3.97 2.67
N ASP A 76 -14.84 3.19 2.26
CA ASP A 76 -15.91 2.62 3.10
C ASP A 76 -15.74 1.10 3.19
N PRO A 77 -15.58 0.50 4.41
CA PRO A 77 -15.41 -0.93 4.57
C PRO A 77 -16.56 -1.79 4.03
N LYS A 78 -17.79 -1.28 4.02
CA LYS A 78 -18.95 -1.99 3.47
C LYS A 78 -18.85 -2.09 1.96
N LEU A 79 -18.52 -0.98 1.29
CA LEU A 79 -18.29 -0.97 -0.16
C LEU A 79 -17.09 -1.83 -0.53
N THR A 80 -16.04 -1.88 0.30
CA THR A 80 -14.89 -2.76 0.07
C THR A 80 -15.33 -4.23 -0.01
N LEU A 81 -16.19 -4.68 0.90
CA LEU A 81 -16.70 -6.06 0.89
C LEU A 81 -17.59 -6.35 -0.34
N GLU A 82 -18.47 -5.43 -0.71
CA GLU A 82 -19.34 -5.55 -1.89
C GLU A 82 -18.51 -5.60 -3.19
N ASN A 83 -17.51 -4.73 -3.30
CA ASN A 83 -16.60 -4.69 -4.43
C ASN A 83 -15.74 -5.95 -4.51
N ALA A 84 -15.18 -6.43 -3.38
CA ALA A 84 -14.40 -7.66 -3.33
C ALA A 84 -15.22 -8.86 -3.83
N ARG A 85 -16.49 -8.98 -3.39
CA ARG A 85 -17.40 -10.01 -3.89
C ARG A 85 -17.62 -9.88 -5.41
N THR A 86 -17.88 -8.67 -5.88
CA THR A 86 -18.09 -8.40 -7.32
C THR A 86 -16.86 -8.77 -8.15
N LEU A 87 -15.68 -8.41 -7.69
CA LEU A 87 -14.40 -8.74 -8.36
C LEU A 87 -14.20 -10.26 -8.46
N ILE A 88 -14.50 -10.99 -7.39
CA ILE A 88 -14.31 -12.44 -7.30
C ILE A 88 -15.38 -13.20 -8.12
N GLU A 89 -16.64 -12.84 -7.98
CA GLU A 89 -17.77 -13.60 -8.52
C GLU A 89 -18.14 -13.20 -9.95
N LYS A 90 -18.06 -11.90 -10.29
CA LYS A 90 -18.50 -11.40 -11.60
C LYS A 90 -17.33 -11.17 -12.56
N HIS A 91 -16.19 -10.68 -12.06
CA HIS A 91 -15.02 -10.45 -12.89
C HIS A 91 -14.05 -11.65 -12.94
N GLY A 92 -14.28 -12.67 -12.12
CA GLY A 92 -13.45 -13.87 -12.10
C GLY A 92 -12.02 -13.65 -11.62
N ALA A 93 -11.80 -12.63 -10.77
CA ALA A 93 -10.47 -12.34 -10.26
C ALA A 93 -9.86 -13.56 -9.57
N ILE A 94 -8.61 -13.88 -9.94
CA ILE A 94 -7.84 -14.96 -9.32
C ILE A 94 -7.10 -14.49 -8.07
N ALA A 95 -6.89 -13.18 -7.93
CA ALA A 95 -6.31 -12.53 -6.76
C ALA A 95 -6.96 -11.17 -6.54
N LEU A 96 -6.97 -10.70 -5.28
CA LEU A 96 -7.14 -9.29 -4.97
C LEU A 96 -5.77 -8.66 -4.71
N PHE A 97 -5.68 -7.35 -4.91
CA PHE A 97 -4.41 -6.62 -4.87
C PHE A 97 -4.56 -5.26 -4.21
N MET A 98 -3.67 -4.95 -3.27
CA MET A 98 -3.54 -3.61 -2.67
C MET A 98 -4.83 -3.02 -2.09
N THR A 99 -5.72 -3.84 -1.51
CA THR A 99 -6.83 -3.30 -0.71
C THR A 99 -6.26 -2.43 0.41
N ARG A 100 -6.84 -1.24 0.62
CA ARG A 100 -6.31 -0.28 1.57
C ARG A 100 -7.19 -0.11 2.80
N GLY A 101 -6.53 0.01 3.97
CA GLY A 101 -7.17 0.23 5.25
C GLY A 101 -7.40 -1.05 6.04
N THR A 102 -7.17 -0.98 7.36
CA THR A 102 -7.26 -2.14 8.27
C THR A 102 -8.67 -2.69 8.37
N PRO A 103 -9.71 -1.88 8.72
CA PRO A 103 -11.08 -2.39 8.77
C PRO A 103 -11.57 -2.93 7.43
N HIS A 104 -11.17 -2.30 6.33
CA HIS A 104 -11.50 -2.70 4.96
C HIS A 104 -10.94 -4.10 4.65
N THR A 105 -9.64 -4.28 4.91
CA THR A 105 -8.95 -5.54 4.63
C THR A 105 -9.43 -6.66 5.56
N GLN A 106 -9.60 -6.40 6.86
CA GLN A 106 -10.15 -7.38 7.80
C GLN A 106 -11.55 -7.85 7.40
N GLY A 107 -12.40 -6.92 6.93
CA GLY A 107 -13.77 -7.23 6.52
C GLY A 107 -13.89 -8.19 5.34
N ILE A 108 -12.87 -8.28 4.49
CA ILE A 108 -12.89 -9.19 3.33
C ILE A 108 -12.20 -10.54 3.57
N VAL A 109 -11.42 -10.71 4.66
CA VAL A 109 -10.68 -11.96 4.94
C VAL A 109 -11.60 -13.19 4.91
N PRO A 110 -12.78 -13.22 5.55
CA PRO A 110 -13.67 -14.39 5.48
C PRO A 110 -14.12 -14.73 4.06
N LEU A 111 -14.30 -13.71 3.20
CA LEU A 111 -14.64 -13.91 1.80
C LEU A 111 -13.46 -14.50 1.01
N LEU A 112 -12.24 -14.05 1.28
CA LEU A 112 -11.03 -14.60 0.66
C LEU A 112 -10.86 -16.07 0.99
N ASP A 113 -11.06 -16.45 2.27
CA ASP A 113 -10.95 -17.84 2.75
C ASP A 113 -12.01 -18.73 2.11
N ALA A 114 -13.26 -18.26 2.04
CA ALA A 114 -14.35 -19.02 1.42
C ALA A 114 -14.18 -19.21 -0.10
N ALA A 115 -13.62 -18.21 -0.78
CA ALA A 115 -13.43 -18.22 -2.23
C ALA A 115 -12.08 -18.82 -2.69
N GLY A 116 -11.15 -19.08 -1.77
CA GLY A 116 -9.78 -19.50 -2.09
C GLY A 116 -9.01 -18.46 -2.90
N VAL A 117 -9.28 -17.17 -2.68
CA VAL A 117 -8.66 -16.06 -3.41
C VAL A 117 -7.62 -15.40 -2.51
N VAL A 118 -6.40 -15.25 -3.00
CA VAL A 118 -5.35 -14.54 -2.26
C VAL A 118 -5.49 -13.02 -2.40
N LEU A 119 -5.23 -12.31 -1.32
CA LEU A 119 -4.96 -10.87 -1.33
C LEU A 119 -3.45 -10.66 -1.26
N VAL A 120 -2.90 -10.07 -2.30
CA VAL A 120 -1.47 -9.75 -2.38
C VAL A 120 -1.27 -8.29 -2.01
N ALA A 121 -0.34 -8.05 -1.10
CA ALA A 121 0.13 -6.71 -0.71
C ALA A 121 -0.98 -5.75 -0.25
N PRO A 122 -1.79 -6.10 0.76
CA PRO A 122 -2.70 -5.10 1.33
C PRO A 122 -1.92 -3.87 1.76
N SER A 123 -2.44 -2.67 1.40
CA SER A 123 -1.84 -1.40 1.82
C SER A 123 -2.29 -1.06 3.24
N THR A 124 -1.91 -1.93 4.16
CA THR A 124 -2.07 -1.82 5.62
C THR A 124 -1.07 -2.74 6.31
N GLY A 125 -0.55 -2.33 7.46
CA GLY A 125 0.43 -3.08 8.24
C GLY A 125 -0.12 -3.58 9.57
N ALA A 126 -1.43 -3.79 9.71
CA ALA A 126 -2.03 -4.22 10.97
C ALA A 126 -1.59 -5.65 11.35
N MET A 127 -1.17 -5.85 12.61
CA MET A 127 -0.69 -7.14 13.11
C MET A 127 -1.69 -8.28 12.95
N ALA A 128 -2.99 -7.99 13.00
CA ALA A 128 -4.04 -8.98 12.79
C ALA A 128 -4.04 -9.60 11.37
N LEU A 129 -3.31 -9.02 10.41
CA LEU A 129 -3.10 -9.56 9.07
C LEU A 129 -1.76 -10.31 8.95
N HIS A 130 -0.93 -10.29 9.99
CA HIS A 130 0.35 -10.97 10.08
C HIS A 130 0.30 -12.17 11.03
N LYS A 131 -0.32 -12.00 12.20
CA LYS A 131 -0.39 -13.02 13.26
C LYS A 131 -1.76 -13.00 13.95
N PRO A 132 -2.44 -14.19 14.05
CA PRO A 132 -2.06 -15.46 13.41
C PRO A 132 -2.04 -15.32 11.89
N VAL A 133 -1.31 -16.22 11.19
CA VAL A 133 -1.22 -16.19 9.73
C VAL A 133 -2.60 -16.33 9.11
N SER A 134 -3.01 -15.33 8.32
CA SER A 134 -4.18 -15.42 7.46
C SER A 134 -3.77 -16.11 6.16
N ARG A 135 -4.35 -17.28 5.90
CA ARG A 135 -3.92 -18.16 4.79
C ARG A 135 -3.91 -17.47 3.43
N HIS A 136 -4.86 -16.58 3.21
CA HIS A 136 -5.04 -15.93 1.91
C HIS A 136 -4.55 -14.47 1.86
N VAL A 137 -3.81 -14.01 2.88
CA VAL A 137 -3.25 -12.64 2.90
C VAL A 137 -1.73 -12.71 2.89
N PHE A 138 -1.11 -12.06 1.89
CA PHE A 138 0.34 -11.98 1.73
C PHE A 138 0.78 -10.52 1.85
N ASN A 139 1.37 -10.19 3.00
CA ASN A 139 1.82 -8.84 3.29
C ASN A 139 3.17 -8.57 2.60
N VAL A 140 3.42 -7.33 2.22
CA VAL A 140 4.70 -6.92 1.63
C VAL A 140 5.41 -5.92 2.52
N ARG A 141 4.71 -4.93 3.03
CA ARG A 141 5.24 -3.88 3.89
C ARG A 141 5.41 -4.32 5.34
N ALA A 142 6.24 -3.61 6.09
CA ALA A 142 6.38 -3.81 7.53
C ALA A 142 5.08 -3.50 8.31
N PRO A 143 4.87 -4.13 9.49
CA PRO A 143 3.75 -3.83 10.38
C PRO A 143 3.76 -2.40 10.91
N TYR A 144 2.57 -1.82 11.14
CA TYR A 144 2.41 -0.51 11.76
C TYR A 144 3.04 -0.42 13.15
N GLN A 145 2.96 -1.49 13.94
CA GLN A 145 3.57 -1.49 15.27
C GLN A 145 5.08 -1.22 15.18
N GLN A 146 5.79 -1.86 14.22
CA GLN A 146 7.23 -1.61 14.02
C GLN A 146 7.52 -0.17 13.57
N GLU A 147 6.65 0.41 12.75
CA GLU A 147 6.79 1.82 12.34
C GLU A 147 6.71 2.76 13.54
N VAL A 148 5.70 2.55 14.40
CA VAL A 148 5.48 3.43 15.56
C VAL A 148 6.52 3.20 16.64
N GLU A 149 6.93 1.95 16.91
CA GLU A 149 8.06 1.63 17.79
C GLU A 149 9.34 2.34 17.32
N LYS A 150 9.63 2.32 16.02
CA LYS A 150 10.77 3.04 15.42
C LYS A 150 10.65 4.55 15.66
N ALA A 151 9.46 5.13 15.50
CA ALA A 151 9.22 6.54 15.70
C ALA A 151 9.41 6.95 17.18
N VAL A 152 8.85 6.18 18.13
CA VAL A 152 9.04 6.40 19.57
C VAL A 152 10.53 6.28 19.94
N GLY A 153 11.21 5.24 19.47
CA GLY A 153 12.64 5.05 19.73
C GLY A 153 13.48 6.22 19.21
N HIS A 154 13.20 6.72 18.01
CA HIS A 154 13.87 7.88 17.46
C HIS A 154 13.65 9.14 18.31
N LEU A 155 12.42 9.43 18.70
CA LEU A 155 12.10 10.57 19.56
C LEU A 155 12.83 10.47 20.91
N ASN A 156 12.87 9.30 21.53
CA ASN A 156 13.63 9.07 22.76
C ASN A 156 15.14 9.31 22.56
N THR A 157 15.72 8.86 21.45
CA THR A 157 17.14 9.11 21.12
C THR A 157 17.46 10.61 21.02
N LEU A 158 16.48 11.41 20.59
CA LEU A 158 16.59 12.89 20.55
C LEU A 158 16.32 13.56 21.89
N GLY A 159 16.06 12.80 22.96
CA GLY A 159 15.72 13.34 24.29
C GLY A 159 14.31 13.90 24.41
N VAL A 160 13.41 13.57 23.46
CA VAL A 160 12.01 13.98 23.49
C VAL A 160 11.25 13.08 24.47
N GLN A 161 10.76 13.66 25.56
CA GLN A 161 10.08 12.92 26.64
C GLN A 161 8.57 13.14 26.70
N ARG A 162 8.10 14.31 26.25
CA ARG A 162 6.68 14.70 26.30
C ARG A 162 6.01 14.40 24.96
N ILE A 163 5.65 13.12 24.76
CA ILE A 163 5.08 12.62 23.52
C ILE A 163 3.59 12.32 23.71
N GLY A 164 2.73 13.01 22.96
CA GLY A 164 1.30 12.70 22.88
C GLY A 164 0.99 11.75 21.71
N VAL A 165 -0.13 11.04 21.81
CA VAL A 165 -0.65 10.20 20.72
C VAL A 165 -2.07 10.65 20.39
N ILE A 166 -2.34 10.85 19.11
CA ILE A 166 -3.70 11.06 18.58
C ILE A 166 -3.95 9.98 17.54
N HIS A 167 -5.01 9.19 17.69
CA HIS A 167 -5.28 8.08 16.79
C HIS A 167 -6.75 8.01 16.36
N VAL A 168 -6.99 7.44 15.17
CA VAL A 168 -8.34 7.13 14.73
C VAL A 168 -8.93 6.00 15.58
N ASP A 169 -10.22 6.11 15.95
CA ASP A 169 -10.93 5.15 16.80
C ASP A 169 -11.44 3.95 15.99
N ASP A 170 -10.51 3.11 15.52
CA ASP A 170 -10.80 1.85 14.85
C ASP A 170 -9.63 0.86 14.97
N SER A 171 -9.74 -0.30 14.29
CA SER A 171 -8.70 -1.35 14.34
C SER A 171 -7.33 -0.92 13.81
N PHE A 172 -7.25 0.06 12.90
CA PHE A 172 -5.98 0.66 12.47
C PHE A 172 -5.36 1.50 13.59
N GLY A 173 -6.16 2.41 14.17
CA GLY A 173 -5.67 3.29 15.22
C GLY A 173 -5.26 2.52 16.47
N THR A 174 -6.01 1.49 16.86
CA THR A 174 -5.68 0.62 17.99
C THR A 174 -4.40 -0.17 17.75
N ASP A 175 -4.24 -0.80 16.60
CA ASP A 175 -3.02 -1.56 16.25
C ASP A 175 -1.77 -0.68 16.29
N ALA A 176 -1.84 0.51 15.69
CA ALA A 176 -0.71 1.43 15.69
C ALA A 176 -0.43 2.05 17.09
N LEU A 177 -1.49 2.26 17.89
CA LEU A 177 -1.33 2.66 19.30
C LEU A 177 -0.59 1.60 20.11
N ASP A 178 -0.87 0.31 19.89
CA ASP A 178 -0.14 -0.78 20.56
C ASP A 178 1.36 -0.69 20.25
N GLY A 179 1.75 -0.36 19.02
CA GLY A 179 3.13 -0.07 18.67
C GLY A 179 3.73 1.11 19.44
N ALA A 180 2.94 2.21 19.66
CA ALA A 180 3.39 3.32 20.48
C ALA A 180 3.61 2.88 21.94
N LEU A 181 2.67 2.14 22.51
CA LEU A 181 2.76 1.64 23.89
C LEU A 181 3.95 0.68 24.06
N ASN A 182 4.20 -0.20 23.11
CA ASN A 182 5.39 -1.06 23.10
C ASN A 182 6.68 -0.23 23.05
N GLY A 183 6.73 0.77 22.17
CA GLY A 183 7.86 1.68 22.07
C GLY A 183 8.10 2.46 23.37
N PHE A 184 7.06 3.01 23.99
CA PHE A 184 7.18 3.67 25.30
C PHE A 184 7.68 2.72 26.38
N LYS A 185 7.12 1.52 26.47
CA LYS A 185 7.54 0.50 27.42
C LYS A 185 9.01 0.13 27.25
N ALA A 186 9.47 -0.06 26.00
CA ALA A 186 10.85 -0.40 25.71
C ALA A 186 11.86 0.67 26.16
N HIS A 187 11.42 1.94 26.23
CA HIS A 187 12.24 3.07 26.67
C HIS A 187 11.95 3.56 28.07
N GLY A 188 11.15 2.83 28.87
CA GLY A 188 10.80 3.21 30.24
C GLY A 188 10.02 4.54 30.34
N SER A 189 9.28 4.89 29.28
CA SER A 189 8.49 6.13 29.15
C SER A 189 7.01 5.83 28.99
N GLN A 190 6.19 6.87 28.92
CA GLN A 190 4.74 6.76 28.72
C GLN A 190 4.22 7.91 27.86
N ALA A 191 3.05 7.71 27.27
CA ALA A 191 2.37 8.78 26.53
C ALA A 191 1.98 9.93 27.47
N LEU A 192 2.24 11.17 27.06
CA LEU A 192 1.78 12.37 27.75
C LEU A 192 0.25 12.44 27.77
N PHE A 193 -0.37 12.09 26.67
CA PHE A 193 -1.80 11.91 26.49
C PHE A 193 -2.07 10.94 25.35
N ILE A 194 -3.27 10.36 25.35
CA ILE A 194 -3.81 9.58 24.24
C ILE A 194 -5.19 10.13 23.95
N GLU A 195 -5.40 10.63 22.73
CA GLU A 195 -6.68 11.15 22.24
C GLU A 195 -7.12 10.35 21.01
N LYS A 196 -8.42 10.22 20.82
CA LYS A 196 -8.97 9.50 19.67
C LYS A 196 -10.02 10.31 18.92
N PHE A 197 -10.15 10.06 17.61
CA PHE A 197 -11.13 10.71 16.75
C PHE A 197 -11.87 9.70 15.88
N ASP A 198 -13.11 10.03 15.52
CA ASP A 198 -13.95 9.21 14.63
C ASP A 198 -13.46 9.32 13.18
N ARG A 199 -13.31 8.18 12.49
CA ARG A 199 -12.94 8.13 11.07
C ARG A 199 -13.99 8.75 10.17
N SER A 200 -15.26 8.52 10.47
CA SER A 200 -16.38 8.92 9.62
C SER A 200 -16.68 10.41 9.71
N LYS A 201 -16.38 11.01 10.87
CA LYS A 201 -16.59 12.43 11.15
C LYS A 201 -15.44 12.98 12.01
N PRO A 202 -14.24 13.16 11.42
CA PRO A 202 -13.12 13.71 12.17
C PRO A 202 -13.44 15.11 12.70
N ASP A 203 -13.31 15.29 14.02
CA ASP A 203 -13.49 16.57 14.70
C ASP A 203 -12.34 16.81 15.68
N PHE A 204 -11.56 17.83 15.41
CA PHE A 204 -10.38 18.21 16.20
C PHE A 204 -10.60 19.47 17.02
N SER A 205 -11.82 20.05 17.01
CA SER A 205 -12.14 21.32 17.68
C SER A 205 -11.90 21.29 19.20
N ALA A 206 -12.16 20.13 19.82
CA ALA A 206 -11.89 19.90 21.23
C ALA A 206 -10.52 19.24 21.49
N ILE A 207 -10.08 18.34 20.60
CA ILE A 207 -8.83 17.58 20.75
C ILE A 207 -7.62 18.50 20.64
N ALA A 208 -7.57 19.35 19.61
CA ALA A 208 -6.39 20.16 19.35
C ALA A 208 -6.06 21.16 20.47
N PRO A 209 -7.02 21.93 21.05
CA PRO A 209 -6.73 22.80 22.19
C PRO A 209 -6.30 22.04 23.45
N ARG A 210 -6.92 20.87 23.74
CA ARG A 210 -6.51 20.04 24.91
C ARG A 210 -5.10 19.51 24.75
N ALA A 211 -4.75 19.02 23.56
CA ALA A 211 -3.41 18.53 23.25
C ALA A 211 -2.37 19.65 23.34
N ALA A 212 -2.62 20.79 22.72
CA ALA A 212 -1.70 21.93 22.71
C ALA A 212 -1.44 22.48 24.11
N LYS A 213 -2.49 22.56 24.98
CA LYS A 213 -2.38 23.02 26.40
C LYS A 213 -1.41 22.17 27.22
N GLN A 214 -1.20 20.91 26.86
CA GLN A 214 -0.26 20.02 27.53
C GLN A 214 1.19 20.26 27.09
N LEU A 215 1.45 21.17 26.17
CA LEU A 215 2.79 21.53 25.66
C LEU A 215 3.62 20.29 25.27
N PRO A 216 3.14 19.42 24.36
CA PRO A 216 3.90 18.25 23.93
C PRO A 216 5.12 18.67 23.12
N GLN A 217 6.25 17.98 23.31
CA GLN A 217 7.42 18.11 22.47
C GLN A 217 7.23 17.41 21.12
N ALA A 218 6.44 16.31 21.13
CA ALA A 218 6.04 15.63 19.92
C ALA A 218 4.61 15.07 20.02
N VAL A 219 3.95 14.92 18.87
CA VAL A 219 2.68 14.19 18.74
C VAL A 219 2.82 13.15 17.63
N ILE A 220 2.55 11.89 17.96
CA ILE A 220 2.39 10.81 16.99
C ILE A 220 0.92 10.83 16.54
N PHE A 221 0.70 11.19 15.27
CA PHE A 221 -0.64 11.32 14.71
C PHE A 221 -0.95 10.12 13.80
N ILE A 222 -1.80 9.22 14.29
CA ILE A 222 -2.18 7.97 13.63
C ILE A 222 -3.54 8.15 12.96
N GLY A 223 -3.55 8.24 11.65
CA GLY A 223 -4.75 8.46 10.86
C GLY A 223 -4.46 8.36 9.37
N THR A 224 -5.43 8.71 8.54
CA THR A 224 -5.34 8.55 7.09
C THR A 224 -5.69 9.84 6.35
N GLY A 225 -4.81 10.24 5.43
CA GLY A 225 -5.05 11.25 4.40
C GLY A 225 -5.61 12.58 4.94
N ALA A 226 -6.82 12.94 4.52
CA ALA A 226 -7.44 14.22 4.84
C ALA A 226 -7.60 14.46 6.35
N ALA A 227 -7.99 13.44 7.13
CA ALA A 227 -8.15 13.58 8.57
C ALA A 227 -6.83 13.96 9.28
N VAL A 228 -5.70 13.41 8.83
CA VAL A 228 -4.38 13.77 9.39
C VAL A 228 -4.00 15.19 8.99
N VAL A 229 -4.27 15.60 7.75
CA VAL A 229 -4.05 16.98 7.28
C VAL A 229 -4.83 17.97 8.15
N ASP A 230 -6.12 17.72 8.35
CA ASP A 230 -7.00 18.60 9.13
C ASP A 230 -6.59 18.64 10.61
N GLY A 231 -6.24 17.47 11.17
CA GLY A 231 -5.77 17.39 12.57
C GLY A 231 -4.44 18.11 12.79
N ILE A 232 -3.48 17.99 11.88
CA ILE A 232 -2.20 18.72 11.96
C ILE A 232 -2.45 20.23 11.89
N LYS A 233 -3.28 20.69 10.97
CA LYS A 233 -3.65 22.11 10.84
C LYS A 233 -4.34 22.62 12.11
N ALA A 234 -5.26 21.82 12.68
CA ALA A 234 -5.93 22.19 13.93
C ALA A 234 -4.96 22.28 15.11
N LEU A 235 -4.01 21.34 15.24
CA LEU A 235 -2.97 21.40 16.27
C LEU A 235 -2.09 22.65 16.14
N ARG A 236 -1.67 22.99 14.92
CA ARG A 236 -0.87 24.19 14.65
C ARG A 236 -1.65 25.47 14.95
N ALA A 237 -2.93 25.52 14.54
CA ALA A 237 -3.82 26.65 14.86
C ALA A 237 -4.05 26.80 16.38
N ALA A 238 -4.04 25.72 17.15
CA ALA A 238 -4.11 25.72 18.61
C ALA A 238 -2.77 26.09 19.29
N GLY A 239 -1.72 26.45 18.54
CA GLY A 239 -0.42 26.86 19.05
C GLY A 239 0.55 25.72 19.37
N MET A 240 0.28 24.50 18.95
CA MET A 240 1.24 23.40 19.13
C MET A 240 2.48 23.60 18.27
N ALA A 241 3.65 23.82 18.87
CA ALA A 241 4.93 23.98 18.21
C ALA A 241 5.76 22.68 18.09
N GLY A 242 5.40 21.65 18.85
CA GLY A 242 6.15 20.37 18.93
C GLY A 242 6.23 19.63 17.60
N GLN A 243 7.09 18.62 17.54
CA GLN A 243 7.28 17.74 16.39
C GLN A 243 5.99 16.96 16.07
N ILE A 244 5.62 16.87 14.82
CA ILE A 244 4.56 15.94 14.36
C ILE A 244 5.24 14.73 13.71
N VAL A 245 4.77 13.55 14.08
CA VAL A 245 5.14 12.27 13.44
C VAL A 245 3.86 11.62 12.92
N THR A 246 3.85 11.15 11.69
CA THR A 246 2.75 10.34 11.14
C THR A 246 3.29 9.11 10.41
N LEU A 247 2.41 8.19 10.01
CA LEU A 247 2.82 6.91 9.46
C LEU A 247 2.96 6.92 7.93
N SER A 248 3.66 5.91 7.42
CA SER A 248 3.97 5.73 6.00
C SER A 248 2.76 5.72 5.08
N ASN A 249 1.57 5.37 5.60
CA ASN A 249 0.32 5.45 4.85
C ASN A 249 -0.05 6.88 4.42
N ASN A 250 0.65 7.91 4.91
CA ASN A 250 0.54 9.30 4.50
C ASN A 250 1.75 9.79 3.68
N ALA A 251 2.70 8.90 3.36
CA ALA A 251 3.94 9.26 2.65
C ALA A 251 3.70 9.47 1.14
N SER A 252 3.08 10.58 0.77
CA SER A 252 2.76 10.92 -0.63
C SER A 252 2.98 12.42 -0.92
N GLY A 253 3.25 12.75 -2.17
CA GLY A 253 3.36 14.15 -2.62
C GLY A 253 2.05 14.91 -2.45
N GLY A 254 0.92 14.24 -2.67
CA GLY A 254 -0.41 14.83 -2.44
C GLY A 254 -0.65 15.16 -0.96
N PHE A 255 -0.16 14.35 -0.03
CA PHE A 255 -0.25 14.65 1.40
C PHE A 255 0.58 15.89 1.77
N THR A 256 1.83 15.98 1.30
CA THR A 256 2.67 17.17 1.55
C THR A 256 2.06 18.43 0.95
N LYS A 257 1.51 18.34 -0.26
CA LYS A 257 0.81 19.44 -0.91
C LYS A 257 -0.45 19.89 -0.15
N ALA A 258 -1.22 18.93 0.38
CA ALA A 258 -2.44 19.24 1.16
C ALA A 258 -2.13 19.90 2.51
N LEU A 259 -0.99 19.58 3.13
CA LEU A 259 -0.51 20.26 4.34
C LEU A 259 -0.07 21.70 4.07
N GLY A 260 0.44 21.99 2.88
CA GLY A 260 0.99 23.31 2.54
C GLY A 260 2.15 23.69 3.47
N ASP A 261 2.12 24.90 4.01
CA ASP A 261 3.17 25.42 4.91
C ASP A 261 3.36 24.60 6.18
N GLN A 262 2.34 23.82 6.59
CA GLN A 262 2.41 22.94 7.77
C GLN A 262 3.16 21.63 7.49
N ALA A 263 3.54 21.36 6.23
CA ALA A 263 4.26 20.13 5.87
C ALA A 263 5.71 20.12 6.36
N ARG A 264 6.37 21.30 6.35
CA ARG A 264 7.78 21.39 6.74
C ARG A 264 8.00 20.89 8.16
N GLY A 265 8.95 19.96 8.29
CA GLY A 265 9.33 19.41 9.59
C GLY A 265 8.43 18.27 10.07
N VAL A 266 7.36 17.92 9.38
CA VAL A 266 6.59 16.71 9.71
C VAL A 266 7.46 15.49 9.43
N VAL A 267 7.59 14.60 10.42
CA VAL A 267 8.27 13.31 10.27
C VAL A 267 7.24 12.28 9.81
N VAL A 268 7.63 11.45 8.84
CA VAL A 268 6.79 10.38 8.30
C VAL A 268 7.59 9.08 8.32
N THR A 269 7.02 8.04 8.92
CA THR A 269 7.64 6.71 8.89
C THR A 269 7.70 6.19 7.45
N GLN A 270 8.62 5.29 7.17
CA GLN A 270 8.82 4.72 5.85
C GLN A 270 8.95 3.19 5.95
N VAL A 271 8.38 2.48 5.00
CA VAL A 271 8.41 1.01 4.94
C VAL A 271 9.13 0.48 3.69
N PHE A 272 9.71 1.39 2.92
CA PHE A 272 10.57 1.09 1.77
C PHE A 272 11.74 2.06 1.72
N PRO A 273 12.81 1.74 0.96
CA PRO A 273 13.91 2.68 0.73
C PRO A 273 13.43 4.00 0.15
N SER A 274 14.22 5.06 0.36
CA SER A 274 13.90 6.36 -0.23
C SER A 274 13.74 6.26 -1.74
N GLU A 275 12.73 6.94 -2.24
CA GLU A 275 12.40 7.07 -3.65
C GLU A 275 13.53 7.68 -4.51
N ARG A 276 14.60 8.13 -3.86
CA ARG A 276 15.82 8.69 -4.48
C ARG A 276 17.07 7.85 -4.23
N SER A 277 16.97 6.76 -3.50
CA SER A 277 18.10 5.93 -3.13
C SER A 277 18.57 5.04 -4.28
N ILE A 278 19.34 5.61 -5.20
CA ILE A 278 19.87 4.91 -6.39
C ILE A 278 20.77 3.72 -6.06
N ASN A 279 21.15 3.54 -4.80
CA ASN A 279 21.89 2.36 -4.35
C ASN A 279 21.03 1.09 -4.36
N TYR A 280 19.69 1.24 -4.38
CA TYR A 280 18.78 0.12 -4.54
C TYR A 280 18.43 -0.06 -6.02
N PRO A 281 18.76 -1.21 -6.64
CA PRO A 281 18.33 -1.52 -8.01
C PRO A 281 16.82 -1.38 -8.21
N LEU A 282 16.03 -1.71 -7.18
CA LEU A 282 14.58 -1.48 -7.13
C LEU A 282 14.20 -0.04 -7.46
N ILE A 283 14.86 0.92 -6.82
CA ILE A 283 14.57 2.35 -7.03
C ILE A 283 15.03 2.82 -8.40
N LYS A 284 16.20 2.36 -8.87
CA LYS A 284 16.67 2.65 -10.23
C LYS A 284 15.69 2.16 -11.29
N GLU A 285 15.17 0.94 -11.14
CA GLU A 285 14.18 0.36 -12.05
C GLU A 285 12.89 1.20 -12.06
N ALA A 286 12.34 1.54 -10.86
CA ALA A 286 11.16 2.37 -10.74
C ALA A 286 11.35 3.75 -11.40
N MET A 287 12.50 4.41 -11.15
CA MET A 287 12.84 5.70 -11.78
C MET A 287 12.93 5.60 -13.31
N GLY A 288 13.53 4.53 -13.83
CA GLY A 288 13.64 4.31 -15.26
C GLY A 288 12.27 4.18 -15.93
N LEU A 289 11.37 3.39 -15.35
CA LEU A 289 10.00 3.21 -15.85
C LEU A 289 9.15 4.48 -15.68
N ALA A 290 9.31 5.21 -14.58
CA ALA A 290 8.66 6.49 -14.34
C ALA A 290 9.05 7.52 -15.41
N LYS A 291 10.36 7.68 -15.67
CA LYS A 291 10.88 8.59 -16.68
C LYS A 291 10.36 8.26 -18.09
N ALA A 292 10.30 6.97 -18.45
CA ALA A 292 9.76 6.54 -19.73
C ALA A 292 8.28 6.90 -19.95
N ARG A 293 7.57 7.28 -18.86
CA ARG A 293 6.16 7.70 -18.87
C ARG A 293 5.96 9.19 -18.55
N GLY A 294 7.03 9.99 -18.55
CA GLY A 294 6.95 11.41 -18.25
C GLY A 294 6.66 11.72 -16.79
N VAL A 295 6.96 10.79 -15.88
CA VAL A 295 6.87 11.00 -14.43
C VAL A 295 8.27 11.40 -13.94
N ASP A 296 8.44 12.66 -13.60
CA ASP A 296 9.74 13.24 -13.26
C ASP A 296 10.25 12.81 -11.87
N GLU A 297 9.33 12.60 -10.92
CA GLU A 297 9.71 12.27 -9.55
C GLU A 297 8.83 11.11 -9.01
N LEU A 298 9.49 10.16 -8.36
CA LEU A 298 8.82 9.14 -7.57
C LEU A 298 8.44 9.73 -6.21
N THR A 299 7.38 9.17 -5.61
CA THR A 299 7.02 9.40 -4.22
C THR A 299 7.11 8.08 -3.44
N PRO A 300 7.20 8.12 -2.10
CA PRO A 300 7.19 6.88 -1.31
C PRO A 300 5.95 6.00 -1.57
N ALA A 301 4.78 6.61 -1.78
CA ALA A 301 3.56 5.89 -2.15
C ALA A 301 3.67 5.19 -3.51
N MET A 302 4.34 5.81 -4.48
CA MET A 302 4.62 5.17 -5.78
C MET A 302 5.58 4.00 -5.62
N VAL A 303 6.61 4.12 -4.77
CA VAL A 303 7.53 3.02 -4.46
C VAL A 303 6.77 1.83 -3.83
N GLU A 304 5.86 2.09 -2.87
CA GLU A 304 4.99 1.04 -2.30
C GLU A 304 4.22 0.30 -3.41
N GLY A 305 3.52 1.03 -4.27
CA GLY A 305 2.76 0.44 -5.37
C GLY A 305 3.62 -0.38 -6.33
N PHE A 306 4.79 0.14 -6.67
CA PHE A 306 5.76 -0.53 -7.55
C PHE A 306 6.27 -1.85 -6.96
N VAL A 307 6.68 -1.85 -5.69
CA VAL A 307 7.14 -3.05 -4.98
C VAL A 307 6.02 -4.08 -4.88
N ASN A 308 4.82 -3.65 -4.54
CA ASN A 308 3.66 -4.52 -4.43
C ASN A 308 3.33 -5.20 -5.77
N ALA A 309 3.42 -4.46 -6.88
CA ALA A 309 3.24 -5.02 -8.22
C ALA A 309 4.35 -6.03 -8.59
N LYS A 310 5.60 -5.81 -8.18
CA LYS A 310 6.68 -6.78 -8.38
C LYS A 310 6.39 -8.11 -7.67
N VAL A 311 5.89 -8.06 -6.44
CA VAL A 311 5.55 -9.27 -5.67
C VAL A 311 4.38 -10.01 -6.32
N LEU A 312 3.33 -9.31 -6.74
CA LEU A 312 2.20 -9.91 -7.46
C LEU A 312 2.67 -10.61 -8.74
N VAL A 313 3.44 -9.91 -9.57
CA VAL A 313 3.92 -10.45 -10.85
C VAL A 313 4.84 -11.65 -10.65
N GLU A 314 5.70 -11.63 -9.65
CA GLU A 314 6.55 -12.78 -9.32
C GLU A 314 5.72 -13.99 -8.88
N GLY A 315 4.70 -13.78 -8.05
CA GLY A 315 3.74 -14.84 -7.69
C GLY A 315 3.06 -15.44 -8.92
N LEU A 316 2.58 -14.60 -9.83
CA LEU A 316 1.96 -15.03 -11.10
C LEU A 316 2.95 -15.78 -12.01
N ARG A 317 4.21 -15.32 -12.11
CA ARG A 317 5.26 -15.99 -12.89
C ARG A 317 5.55 -17.40 -12.34
N ARG A 318 5.66 -17.55 -11.05
CA ARG A 318 5.85 -18.87 -10.40
C ARG A 318 4.64 -19.78 -10.54
N ALA A 319 3.44 -19.21 -10.69
CA ALA A 319 2.20 -19.95 -10.97
C ALA A 319 2.00 -20.32 -12.45
N SER A 320 2.91 -19.86 -13.35
CA SER A 320 2.83 -20.13 -14.80
C SER A 320 2.94 -21.62 -15.12
N PRO A 321 2.47 -22.08 -16.32
CA PRO A 321 2.01 -21.29 -17.46
C PRO A 321 0.54 -20.86 -17.41
N LYS A 322 -0.26 -21.33 -16.47
CA LYS A 322 -1.68 -21.00 -16.32
C LYS A 322 -1.97 -20.64 -14.86
N PRO A 323 -1.72 -19.39 -14.45
CA PRO A 323 -2.02 -18.96 -13.10
C PRO A 323 -3.52 -19.13 -12.78
N ASP A 324 -3.82 -19.75 -11.66
CA ASP A 324 -5.14 -19.86 -11.06
C ASP A 324 -5.01 -19.62 -9.53
N ARG A 325 -6.11 -19.61 -8.81
CA ARG A 325 -6.13 -19.34 -7.36
C ARG A 325 -5.24 -20.28 -6.57
N THR A 326 -5.34 -21.59 -6.84
CA THR A 326 -4.60 -22.63 -6.13
C THR A 326 -3.10 -22.56 -6.42
N ARG A 327 -2.73 -22.39 -7.70
CA ARG A 327 -1.34 -22.29 -8.11
C ARG A 327 -0.69 -21.01 -7.59
N LEU A 328 -1.44 -19.90 -7.58
CA LEU A 328 -0.92 -18.65 -7.07
C LEU A 328 -0.69 -18.70 -5.54
N LEU A 329 -1.62 -19.29 -4.78
CA LEU A 329 -1.42 -19.54 -3.34
C LEU A 329 -0.15 -20.36 -3.09
N ALA A 330 -0.01 -21.51 -3.76
CA ALA A 330 1.17 -22.36 -3.62
C ALA A 330 2.48 -21.68 -4.04
N ALA A 331 2.42 -20.86 -5.12
CA ALA A 331 3.56 -20.09 -5.61
C ALA A 331 4.02 -19.02 -4.61
N LEU A 332 3.08 -18.34 -3.95
CA LEU A 332 3.38 -17.36 -2.91
C LEU A 332 3.92 -18.04 -1.66
N GLU A 333 3.25 -19.08 -1.14
CA GLU A 333 3.75 -19.86 0.02
C GLU A 333 5.13 -20.48 -0.23
N GLY A 334 5.45 -20.80 -1.48
CA GLY A 334 6.76 -21.29 -1.93
C GLY A 334 7.81 -20.21 -2.22
N MET A 335 7.47 -18.94 -2.13
CA MET A 335 8.39 -17.85 -2.45
C MET A 335 9.49 -17.72 -1.40
N ARG A 336 10.73 -18.00 -1.81
CA ARG A 336 11.91 -17.89 -0.95
C ARG A 336 12.91 -16.97 -1.59
N LYS A 337 13.53 -16.10 -0.77
CA LYS A 337 14.65 -15.22 -1.14
C LYS A 337 14.43 -14.47 -2.45
N PHE A 338 13.21 -13.95 -2.63
CA PHE A 338 12.92 -13.13 -3.79
C PHE A 338 13.57 -11.77 -3.60
N ASP A 339 14.60 -11.49 -4.39
CA ASP A 339 15.25 -10.17 -4.42
C ASP A 339 14.42 -9.19 -5.24
N LEU A 340 13.84 -8.23 -4.54
CA LEU A 340 13.10 -7.12 -5.13
C LEU A 340 14.01 -6.08 -5.81
N GLY A 341 15.31 -6.21 -5.66
CA GLY A 341 16.34 -5.27 -6.08
C GLY A 341 16.99 -4.56 -4.87
N GLY A 342 17.57 -5.37 -3.97
CA GLY A 342 18.22 -4.94 -2.75
C GLY A 342 17.35 -5.06 -1.48
N LEU A 343 16.17 -5.64 -1.60
CA LEU A 343 15.33 -6.09 -0.49
C LEU A 343 14.92 -7.53 -0.76
N GLU A 344 15.19 -8.43 0.17
CA GLU A 344 14.82 -9.84 0.07
C GLU A 344 13.48 -10.10 0.76
N LEU A 345 12.57 -10.77 0.05
CA LEU A 345 11.27 -11.17 0.55
C LEU A 345 11.13 -12.69 0.52
N SER A 346 10.58 -13.26 1.58
CA SER A 346 10.26 -14.68 1.68
C SER A 346 8.90 -14.88 2.33
N TYR A 347 8.17 -15.90 1.85
CA TYR A 347 6.95 -16.41 2.51
C TYR A 347 7.08 -17.88 2.83
N SER A 348 6.21 -18.38 3.70
CA SER A 348 6.04 -19.82 3.98
C SER A 348 4.58 -20.06 4.32
N ALA A 349 4.15 -21.31 4.39
CA ALA A 349 2.80 -21.65 4.83
C ALA A 349 2.47 -21.15 6.26
N THR A 350 3.49 -20.81 7.05
CA THR A 350 3.34 -20.33 8.45
C THR A 350 3.79 -18.88 8.65
N ASP A 351 4.22 -18.18 7.58
CA ASP A 351 4.60 -16.78 7.65
C ASP A 351 4.37 -16.06 6.29
N HIS A 352 3.45 -15.13 6.29
CA HIS A 352 3.11 -14.25 5.15
C HIS A 352 3.45 -12.78 5.42
N SER A 353 4.41 -12.50 6.33
CA SER A 353 4.64 -11.14 6.85
C SER A 353 5.37 -10.20 5.87
N GLY A 354 6.17 -10.73 4.95
CA GLY A 354 6.90 -9.89 3.98
C GLY A 354 8.14 -9.20 4.55
N LEU A 355 8.28 -7.90 4.27
CA LEU A 355 9.44 -7.10 4.67
C LEU A 355 9.30 -6.56 6.09
N ALA A 356 10.44 -6.38 6.77
CA ALA A 356 10.53 -5.72 8.08
C ALA A 356 11.25 -4.35 8.00
N PHE A 357 11.38 -3.79 6.79
CA PHE A 357 12.06 -2.51 6.60
C PHE A 357 11.24 -1.36 7.20
N THR A 358 11.81 -0.63 8.13
CA THR A 358 11.24 0.61 8.71
C THR A 358 12.31 1.69 8.81
N ASP A 359 11.95 2.90 8.42
CA ASP A 359 12.81 4.07 8.49
C ASP A 359 11.96 5.33 8.76
N LEU A 360 12.59 6.48 8.83
CA LEU A 360 11.96 7.77 9.03
C LEU A 360 12.40 8.75 7.96
N SER A 361 11.53 9.65 7.58
CA SER A 361 11.85 10.81 6.76
C SER A 361 11.24 12.06 7.37
N ILE A 362 11.84 13.22 7.08
CA ILE A 362 11.31 14.52 7.42
C ILE A 362 10.91 15.27 6.15
N ILE A 363 9.79 15.95 6.15
CA ILE A 363 9.39 16.78 5.02
C ILE A 363 10.19 18.07 5.04
N GLY A 364 10.96 18.32 3.98
CA GLY A 364 11.77 19.51 3.79
C GLY A 364 10.94 20.74 3.41
N ALA A 365 11.60 21.90 3.34
CA ALA A 365 10.97 23.16 2.89
C ALA A 365 10.49 23.09 1.43
N ASP A 366 11.08 22.20 0.63
CA ASP A 366 10.71 21.92 -0.76
C ASP A 366 9.55 20.91 -0.90
N GLY A 367 8.91 20.52 0.20
CA GLY A 367 7.83 19.53 0.22
C GLY A 367 8.29 18.08 0.00
N ARG A 368 9.61 17.82 -0.07
CA ARG A 368 10.19 16.50 -0.35
C ARG A 368 10.53 15.75 0.92
N PHE A 369 10.43 14.43 0.86
CA PHE A 369 10.87 13.56 1.95
C PHE A 369 12.40 13.48 1.97
N LYS A 370 13.03 13.76 3.12
CA LYS A 370 14.48 13.72 3.35
C LYS A 370 14.79 12.73 4.46
N ARG A 371 15.88 11.98 4.30
CA ARG A 371 16.40 11.01 5.27
C ARG A 371 17.78 11.42 5.70
#